data_e9d71c379fe2af22861a78e5c7fa9fbe
#
_entry.id   e9d71c379fe2af22861a78e5c7fa9fbe
#
_cell.length_a   1.000
_cell.length_b   1.000
_cell.length_c   1.000
_cell.angle_alpha   90.00
_cell.angle_beta   90.00
_cell.angle_gamma   90.00
#
_symmetry.space_group_name_H-M   'P 1'
#
loop_
_entity.id
_entity.type
_entity.pdbx_description
1 polymer ?
#
loop_
_entity_poly.entity_id
_entity_poly.type
_entity_poly.pdbx_seq_one_letter_code
_entity_poly.pdbx_strand_id
1 'polypeptide(L)'
;LGYRPLNKRFLYKDGETPIKLDPISLKAESRVLSEIVISGTPSVTIKEDTIVYRASDYPLRENALAEDLLKKLPGVEVDKDGNVTAQGKSVTRVRINGKDFFGGDVKTATQQLPADILESAQIIDDYGDQANLTGIRNGDPEKILNFTIRADKNKGYFARGTVGGGDKERYQASLTANT
;
A
#
# COMPACT_ATOMS: atom_id res chain seq x y z
N LEU A 1 17.10 20.25 -31.38
CA LEU A 1 18.55 20.25 -31.21
C LEU A 1 18.95 21.65 -30.74
N GLY A 2 19.37 21.77 -29.48
CA GLY A 2 19.83 23.02 -28.90
C GLY A 2 21.34 23.14 -28.96
N TYR A 3 21.83 24.36 -29.06
CA TYR A 3 23.24 24.69 -28.92
C TYR A 3 23.43 25.57 -27.68
N ARG A 4 24.57 25.49 -27.05
CA ARG A 4 24.90 26.38 -25.93
C ARG A 4 25.01 27.81 -26.42
N PRO A 5 24.39 28.80 -25.74
CA PRO A 5 24.54 30.20 -26.09
C PRO A 5 26.00 30.62 -25.93
N LEU A 6 26.54 31.27 -26.96
CA LEU A 6 27.88 31.81 -26.97
C LEU A 6 27.77 33.35 -26.99
N ASN A 7 28.24 34.00 -25.93
CA ASN A 7 28.33 35.46 -25.84
C ASN A 7 29.78 35.89 -26.00
N LYS A 8 30.11 36.63 -27.07
CA LYS A 8 31.40 37.29 -27.27
C LYS A 8 31.20 38.80 -27.26
N ARG A 9 32.04 39.52 -26.53
CA ARG A 9 32.13 40.98 -26.57
C ARG A 9 33.17 41.41 -27.56
N PHE A 10 32.83 42.38 -28.40
CA PHE A 10 33.75 42.98 -29.36
C PHE A 10 33.86 44.49 -29.01
N LEU A 11 35.09 44.99 -29.02
CA LEU A 11 35.35 46.43 -28.94
C LEU A 11 35.46 46.94 -30.37
N TYR A 12 34.56 47.83 -30.74
CA TYR A 12 34.58 48.50 -32.01
C TYR A 12 35.16 49.93 -31.84
N LYS A 13 36.16 50.27 -32.65
CA LYS A 13 36.64 51.63 -32.78
C LYS A 13 36.12 52.21 -34.12
N ASP A 14 35.50 53.38 -34.02
CA ASP A 14 34.97 54.10 -35.19
C ASP A 14 36.09 54.38 -36.17
N GLY A 15 35.91 53.95 -37.44
CA GLY A 15 36.87 54.23 -38.54
C GLY A 15 37.67 53.00 -39.02
N GLU A 16 37.60 51.85 -38.41
CA GLU A 16 38.21 50.60 -38.89
C GLU A 16 37.19 49.78 -39.67
N THR A 17 37.49 49.50 -40.94
CA THR A 17 36.72 48.61 -41.86
C THR A 17 37.31 47.24 -41.87
N PRO A 18 36.56 46.23 -42.29
CA PRO A 18 35.54 45.51 -41.59
C PRO A 18 36.11 44.58 -40.50
N ILE A 19 35.39 44.38 -39.42
CA ILE A 19 35.79 43.40 -38.40
C ILE A 19 35.65 42.01 -38.98
N LYS A 20 36.74 41.30 -39.20
CA LYS A 20 36.76 39.90 -39.58
C LYS A 20 36.68 39.05 -38.32
N LEU A 21 35.52 38.44 -38.07
CA LEU A 21 35.34 37.53 -36.97
C LEU A 21 35.87 36.16 -37.32
N ASP A 22 36.56 35.53 -36.34
CA ASP A 22 36.96 34.14 -36.47
C ASP A 22 35.75 33.22 -36.53
N PRO A 23 35.89 32.05 -37.19
CA PRO A 23 34.78 31.09 -37.22
C PRO A 23 34.27 30.73 -35.86
N ILE A 24 32.96 30.83 -35.65
CA ILE A 24 32.30 30.51 -34.40
C ILE A 24 31.79 29.08 -34.49
N SER A 25 32.38 28.22 -33.65
CA SER A 25 31.95 26.83 -33.49
C SER A 25 30.95 26.75 -32.35
N LEU A 26 29.72 26.40 -32.62
CA LEU A 26 28.69 26.15 -31.61
C LEU A 26 28.75 24.69 -31.15
N LYS A 27 28.79 24.48 -29.82
CA LYS A 27 28.73 23.14 -29.23
C LYS A 27 27.28 22.72 -29.07
N ALA A 28 26.91 21.58 -29.65
CA ALA A 28 25.59 21.00 -29.45
C ALA A 28 25.38 20.68 -27.96
N GLU A 29 24.26 21.11 -27.41
CA GLU A 29 23.84 20.74 -26.06
C GLU A 29 23.02 19.47 -26.18
N SER A 30 23.64 18.32 -25.96
CA SER A 30 22.89 17.10 -25.70
C SER A 30 22.43 17.14 -24.25
N ARG A 31 21.18 17.46 -24.00
CA ARG A 31 20.55 17.12 -22.72
C ARG A 31 20.39 15.61 -22.70
N VAL A 32 21.29 14.94 -22.03
CA VAL A 32 21.03 13.57 -21.59
C VAL A 32 19.89 13.71 -20.58
N LEU A 33 18.69 13.31 -20.98
CA LEU A 33 17.61 13.08 -20.02
C LEU A 33 18.12 12.00 -19.10
N SER A 34 18.50 12.39 -17.88
CA SER A 34 18.78 11.41 -16.84
C SER A 34 17.49 10.61 -16.66
N GLU A 35 17.56 9.33 -16.94
CA GLU A 35 16.49 8.40 -16.65
C GLU A 35 16.16 8.54 -15.17
N ILE A 36 14.98 9.06 -14.86
CA ILE A 36 14.49 9.05 -13.47
C ILE A 36 14.06 7.60 -13.24
N VAL A 37 14.99 6.81 -12.72
CA VAL A 37 14.65 5.49 -12.18
C VAL A 37 13.84 5.74 -10.91
N ILE A 38 12.52 5.67 -11.02
CA ILE A 38 11.63 5.64 -9.86
C ILE A 38 11.80 4.25 -9.23
N SER A 39 12.78 4.13 -8.34
CA SER A 39 12.95 2.95 -7.48
C SER A 39 11.96 3.05 -6.31
N GLY A 40 10.67 2.96 -6.61
CA GLY A 40 9.63 2.78 -5.61
C GLY A 40 9.25 1.30 -5.55
N THR A 41 9.21 0.71 -4.37
CA THR A 41 8.55 -0.59 -4.21
C THR A 41 7.06 -0.39 -4.48
N PRO A 42 6.44 -1.12 -5.39
CA PRO A 42 5.04 -0.89 -5.73
C PRO A 42 4.14 -1.08 -4.50
N SER A 43 3.12 -0.22 -4.37
CA SER A 43 2.12 -0.30 -3.29
C SER A 43 1.32 -1.59 -3.32
N VAL A 44 1.19 -2.17 -4.51
CA VAL A 44 0.52 -3.45 -4.75
C VAL A 44 1.48 -4.37 -5.46
N THR A 45 1.72 -5.53 -4.89
CA THR A 45 2.51 -6.60 -5.51
C THR A 45 1.60 -7.77 -5.79
N ILE A 46 1.52 -8.19 -7.05
CA ILE A 46 0.71 -9.32 -7.47
C ILE A 46 1.64 -10.51 -7.68
N LYS A 47 1.38 -11.59 -6.96
CA LYS A 47 1.98 -12.93 -7.14
C LYS A 47 0.91 -13.85 -7.73
N GLU A 48 1.27 -15.08 -8.08
CA GLU A 48 0.37 -16.03 -8.75
C GLU A 48 -0.99 -16.21 -8.03
N ASP A 49 -0.97 -16.30 -6.71
CA ASP A 49 -2.12 -16.58 -5.86
C ASP A 49 -2.33 -15.54 -4.75
N THR A 50 -1.56 -14.46 -4.74
CA THR A 50 -1.55 -13.52 -3.63
C THR A 50 -1.41 -12.09 -4.15
N ILE A 51 -2.28 -11.21 -3.69
CA ILE A 51 -2.13 -9.77 -3.87
C ILE A 51 -1.70 -9.17 -2.55
N VAL A 52 -0.57 -8.49 -2.54
CA VAL A 52 0.02 -7.86 -1.36
C VAL A 52 -0.16 -6.35 -1.43
N TYR A 53 -0.81 -5.77 -0.44
CA TYR A 53 -0.99 -4.34 -0.26
C TYR A 53 -0.15 -3.88 0.92
N ARG A 54 0.73 -2.91 0.73
CA ARG A 54 1.54 -2.34 1.81
C ARG A 54 0.72 -1.31 2.58
N ALA A 55 0.55 -1.51 3.89
CA ALA A 55 -0.29 -0.65 4.71
C ALA A 55 0.21 0.82 4.76
N SER A 56 1.52 1.05 4.72
CA SER A 56 2.12 2.40 4.76
C SER A 56 1.73 3.30 3.59
N ASP A 57 1.31 2.71 2.47
CA ASP A 57 1.01 3.45 1.25
C ASP A 57 -0.44 3.98 1.22
N TYR A 58 -1.23 3.58 2.21
CA TYR A 58 -2.62 4.01 2.38
C TYR A 58 -2.75 4.90 3.62
N PRO A 59 -2.88 6.22 3.47
CA PRO A 59 -2.97 7.13 4.60
C PRO A 59 -4.24 6.87 5.41
N LEU A 60 -4.07 6.59 6.70
CA LEU A 60 -5.14 6.30 7.63
C LEU A 60 -5.19 7.36 8.74
N ARG A 61 -6.34 7.48 9.40
CA ARG A 61 -6.50 8.31 10.60
C ARG A 61 -5.78 7.65 11.79
N GLU A 62 -5.47 8.45 12.80
CA GLU A 62 -5.06 7.90 14.10
C GLU A 62 -6.13 6.95 14.63
N ASN A 63 -5.70 5.85 15.23
CA ASN A 63 -6.57 4.79 15.75
C ASN A 63 -7.50 4.14 14.71
N ALA A 64 -7.15 4.20 13.42
CA ALA A 64 -7.85 3.46 12.38
C ALA A 64 -7.74 1.94 12.61
N LEU A 65 -8.74 1.21 12.18
CA LEU A 65 -8.80 -0.24 12.26
C LEU A 65 -8.40 -0.88 10.92
N ALA A 66 -8.15 -2.18 10.95
CA ALA A 66 -7.89 -2.95 9.74
C ALA A 66 -9.03 -2.81 8.71
N GLU A 67 -10.27 -2.70 9.17
CA GLU A 67 -11.43 -2.41 8.33
C GLU A 67 -11.29 -1.09 7.55
N ASP A 68 -10.77 -0.03 8.19
CA ASP A 68 -10.53 1.26 7.53
C ASP A 68 -9.43 1.18 6.46
N LEU A 69 -8.43 0.32 6.68
CA LEU A 69 -7.41 0.01 5.68
C LEU A 69 -8.05 -0.71 4.50
N LEU A 70 -8.81 -1.78 4.75
CA LEU A 70 -9.44 -2.59 3.71
C LEU A 70 -10.34 -1.77 2.79
N LYS A 71 -11.11 -0.82 3.33
CA LYS A 71 -11.97 0.10 2.55
C LYS A 71 -11.18 0.99 1.57
N LYS A 72 -9.88 1.11 1.74
CA LYS A 72 -9.01 1.89 0.84
C LYS A 72 -8.27 1.04 -0.19
N LEU A 73 -8.30 -0.28 -0.03
CA LEU A 73 -7.59 -1.18 -0.94
C LEU A 73 -8.36 -1.35 -2.25
N PRO A 74 -7.71 -1.22 -3.40
CA PRO A 74 -8.37 -1.43 -4.68
C PRO A 74 -8.82 -2.89 -4.82
N GLY A 75 -10.08 -3.09 -5.25
CA GLY A 75 -10.67 -4.42 -5.43
C GLY A 75 -11.11 -5.11 -4.14
N VAL A 76 -11.13 -4.39 -3.01
CA VAL A 76 -11.66 -4.87 -1.73
C VAL A 76 -12.85 -4.00 -1.32
N GLU A 77 -13.93 -4.63 -0.94
CA GLU A 77 -15.13 -3.98 -0.45
C GLU A 77 -15.48 -4.50 0.94
N VAL A 78 -15.93 -3.61 1.81
CA VAL A 78 -16.40 -3.96 3.15
C VAL A 78 -17.82 -3.43 3.31
N ASP A 79 -18.76 -4.33 3.57
CA ASP A 79 -20.16 -3.98 3.74
C ASP A 79 -20.45 -3.38 5.14
N LYS A 80 -21.69 -2.97 5.37
CA LYS A 80 -22.13 -2.38 6.65
C LYS A 80 -22.13 -3.40 7.78
N ASP A 81 -22.20 -4.67 7.46
CA ASP A 81 -22.20 -5.77 8.42
C ASP A 81 -20.79 -6.25 8.76
N GLY A 82 -19.78 -5.71 8.08
CA GLY A 82 -18.36 -6.04 8.27
C GLY A 82 -17.89 -7.25 7.46
N ASN A 83 -18.68 -7.73 6.49
CA ASN A 83 -18.24 -8.76 5.57
C ASN A 83 -17.30 -8.14 4.54
N VAL A 84 -16.23 -8.85 4.23
CA VAL A 84 -15.21 -8.43 3.28
C VAL A 84 -15.36 -9.21 1.99
N THR A 85 -15.37 -8.50 0.88
CA THR A 85 -15.34 -9.05 -0.48
C THR A 85 -14.07 -8.60 -1.17
N ALA A 86 -13.34 -9.52 -1.76
CA ALA A 86 -12.12 -9.22 -2.51
C ALA A 86 -12.23 -9.79 -3.93
N GLN A 87 -12.02 -8.93 -4.95
CA GLN A 87 -12.14 -9.30 -6.36
C GLN A 87 -13.49 -9.99 -6.70
N GLY A 88 -14.59 -9.53 -6.09
CA GLY A 88 -15.94 -10.06 -6.32
C GLY A 88 -16.25 -11.37 -5.60
N LYS A 89 -15.34 -11.91 -4.78
CA LYS A 89 -15.54 -13.11 -3.95
C LYS A 89 -15.49 -12.76 -2.48
N SER A 90 -16.36 -13.38 -1.67
CA SER A 90 -16.35 -13.18 -0.22
C SER A 90 -15.07 -13.76 0.40
N VAL A 91 -14.47 -13.01 1.33
CA VAL A 91 -13.38 -13.48 2.16
C VAL A 91 -13.95 -14.36 3.26
N THR A 92 -13.48 -15.59 3.35
CA THR A 92 -14.03 -16.60 4.28
C THR A 92 -13.25 -16.69 5.58
N ARG A 93 -11.95 -16.38 5.56
CA ARG A 93 -11.07 -16.50 6.73
C ARG A 93 -10.09 -15.35 6.83
N VAL A 94 -9.65 -15.06 8.06
CA VAL A 94 -8.57 -14.12 8.35
C VAL A 94 -7.43 -14.85 9.02
N ARG A 95 -6.22 -14.56 8.57
CA ARG A 95 -4.96 -15.00 9.17
C ARG A 95 -4.15 -13.79 9.62
N ILE A 96 -3.35 -13.99 10.65
CA ILE A 96 -2.32 -13.04 11.09
C ILE A 96 -0.98 -13.76 11.06
N ASN A 97 -0.02 -13.23 10.30
CA ASN A 97 1.28 -13.84 10.06
C ASN A 97 1.15 -15.32 9.63
N GLY A 98 0.13 -15.63 8.80
CA GLY A 98 -0.15 -16.97 8.30
C GLY A 98 -0.89 -17.92 9.25
N LYS A 99 -1.23 -17.47 10.47
CA LYS A 99 -1.99 -18.26 11.45
C LYS A 99 -3.42 -17.78 11.54
N ASP A 100 -4.37 -18.70 11.66
CA ASP A 100 -5.78 -18.35 11.78
C ASP A 100 -6.03 -17.52 13.06
N PHE A 101 -6.77 -16.43 12.90
CA PHE A 101 -7.08 -15.50 13.96
C PHE A 101 -8.54 -15.67 14.39
N PHE A 102 -8.76 -15.86 15.72
CA PHE A 102 -10.10 -16.06 16.33
C PHE A 102 -11.00 -17.02 15.56
N GLY A 103 -10.49 -18.19 15.20
CA GLY A 103 -11.27 -19.16 14.42
C GLY A 103 -11.60 -18.71 12.99
N GLY A 104 -10.95 -17.64 12.50
CA GLY A 104 -11.12 -17.15 11.13
C GLY A 104 -12.23 -16.13 10.93
N ASP A 105 -12.92 -15.67 12.00
CA ASP A 105 -13.98 -14.66 11.86
C ASP A 105 -13.45 -13.33 11.34
N VAL A 106 -13.85 -13.02 10.10
CA VAL A 106 -13.38 -11.85 9.34
C VAL A 106 -13.77 -10.54 10.02
N LYS A 107 -15.01 -10.43 10.45
CA LYS A 107 -15.57 -9.23 11.07
C LYS A 107 -14.85 -8.87 12.37
N THR A 108 -14.74 -9.85 13.26
CA THR A 108 -14.06 -9.64 14.56
C THR A 108 -12.60 -9.22 14.34
N ALA A 109 -11.89 -9.89 13.44
CA ALA A 109 -10.51 -9.56 13.15
C ALA A 109 -10.36 -8.14 12.60
N THR A 110 -11.14 -7.76 11.61
CA THR A 110 -11.01 -6.44 10.94
C THR A 110 -11.44 -5.27 11.82
N GLN A 111 -12.39 -5.48 12.74
CA GLN A 111 -12.91 -4.45 13.63
C GLN A 111 -12.13 -4.32 14.95
N GLN A 112 -11.28 -5.27 15.29
CA GLN A 112 -10.50 -5.21 16.52
C GLN A 112 -9.02 -4.93 16.30
N LEU A 113 -8.49 -5.19 15.11
CA LEU A 113 -7.08 -5.04 14.80
C LEU A 113 -6.75 -3.59 14.46
N PRO A 114 -5.85 -2.91 15.21
CA PRO A 114 -5.39 -1.57 14.86
C PRO A 114 -4.59 -1.58 13.56
N ALA A 115 -4.84 -0.63 12.67
CA ALA A 115 -4.16 -0.57 11.39
C ALA A 115 -2.69 -0.13 11.49
N ASP A 116 -2.30 0.56 12.55
CA ASP A 116 -0.93 1.05 12.78
C ASP A 116 0.09 -0.04 13.05
N ILE A 117 -0.37 -1.21 13.49
CA ILE A 117 0.50 -2.38 13.69
C ILE A 117 0.70 -3.20 12.41
N LEU A 118 -0.08 -2.92 11.36
CA LEU A 118 -0.04 -3.69 10.12
C LEU A 118 1.12 -3.24 9.23
N GLU A 119 1.85 -4.19 8.70
CA GLU A 119 2.85 -3.99 7.65
C GLU A 119 2.21 -4.12 6.27
N SER A 120 1.42 -5.19 6.08
CA SER A 120 0.72 -5.45 4.83
C SER A 120 -0.59 -6.20 5.05
N ALA A 121 -1.52 -6.03 4.10
CA ALA A 121 -2.69 -6.86 3.92
C ALA A 121 -2.50 -7.69 2.64
N GLN A 122 -2.80 -8.98 2.71
CA GLN A 122 -2.64 -9.90 1.60
C GLN A 122 -3.96 -10.61 1.32
N ILE A 123 -4.38 -10.60 0.07
CA ILE A 123 -5.51 -11.41 -0.40
C ILE A 123 -4.94 -12.65 -1.06
N ILE A 124 -5.26 -13.80 -0.53
CA ILE A 124 -4.72 -15.09 -0.95
C ILE A 124 -5.83 -15.94 -1.53
N ASP A 125 -5.55 -16.56 -2.68
CA ASP A 125 -6.36 -17.62 -3.26
C ASP A 125 -5.95 -18.96 -2.66
N ASP A 126 -6.72 -19.47 -1.71
CA ASP A 126 -6.45 -20.73 -1.02
C ASP A 126 -7.21 -21.89 -1.68
N TYR A 127 -6.49 -22.80 -2.24
CA TYR A 127 -7.01 -24.03 -2.86
C TYR A 127 -7.11 -25.19 -1.86
N GLY A 128 -6.86 -24.92 -0.58
CA GLY A 128 -6.90 -25.90 0.50
C GLY A 128 -5.59 -26.67 0.69
N ASP A 129 -5.53 -27.43 1.79
CA ASP A 129 -4.32 -28.10 2.24
C ASP A 129 -3.79 -29.15 1.22
N GLN A 130 -4.67 -29.80 0.47
CA GLN A 130 -4.25 -30.76 -0.55
C GLN A 130 -3.50 -30.08 -1.70
N ALA A 131 -3.91 -28.91 -2.12
CA ALA A 131 -3.21 -28.15 -3.15
C ALA A 131 -1.83 -27.70 -2.67
N ASN A 132 -1.73 -27.32 -1.39
CA ASN A 132 -0.46 -26.94 -0.77
C ASN A 132 0.53 -28.12 -0.70
N LEU A 133 0.04 -29.35 -0.52
CA LEU A 133 0.86 -30.54 -0.45
C LEU A 133 1.23 -31.13 -1.82
N THR A 134 0.30 -31.13 -2.75
CA THR A 134 0.46 -31.80 -4.05
C THR A 134 0.87 -30.85 -5.18
N GLY A 135 0.70 -29.54 -5.00
CA GLY A 135 0.86 -28.53 -6.04
C GLY A 135 -0.26 -28.53 -7.09
N ILE A 136 -1.27 -29.41 -6.95
CA ILE A 136 -2.39 -29.51 -7.88
C ILE A 136 -3.52 -28.60 -7.41
N ARG A 137 -3.78 -27.54 -8.13
CA ARG A 137 -4.83 -26.54 -7.84
C ARG A 137 -6.11 -26.93 -8.58
N ASN A 138 -7.03 -27.60 -7.92
CA ASN A 138 -8.32 -27.99 -8.48
C ASN A 138 -9.46 -27.21 -7.80
N GLY A 139 -10.42 -26.75 -8.61
CA GLY A 139 -11.61 -26.03 -8.13
C GLY A 139 -11.43 -24.53 -7.99
N ASP A 140 -12.48 -23.89 -7.44
CA ASP A 140 -12.49 -22.46 -7.15
C ASP A 140 -11.80 -22.19 -5.80
N PRO A 141 -10.81 -21.28 -5.75
CA PRO A 141 -10.12 -20.96 -4.51
C PRO A 141 -11.03 -20.17 -3.56
N GLU A 142 -10.85 -20.38 -2.28
CA GLU A 142 -11.37 -19.51 -1.24
C GLU A 142 -10.51 -18.26 -1.12
N LYS A 143 -11.13 -17.10 -0.91
CA LYS A 143 -10.41 -15.87 -0.61
C LYS A 143 -10.09 -15.78 0.88
N ILE A 144 -8.82 -15.72 1.20
CA ILE A 144 -8.32 -15.54 2.56
C ILE A 144 -7.63 -14.20 2.68
N LEU A 145 -7.90 -13.49 3.75
CA LEU A 145 -7.23 -12.26 4.12
C LEU A 145 -6.11 -12.58 5.13
N ASN A 146 -4.87 -12.30 4.80
CA ASN A 146 -3.75 -12.44 5.73
C ASN A 146 -3.16 -11.06 6.05
N PHE A 147 -3.11 -10.70 7.32
CA PHE A 147 -2.43 -9.52 7.80
C PHE A 147 -1.02 -9.88 8.27
N THR A 148 -0.03 -9.14 7.79
CA THR A 148 1.33 -9.21 8.33
C THR A 148 1.50 -8.07 9.33
N ILE A 149 1.91 -8.42 10.54
CA ILE A 149 2.20 -7.44 11.59
C ILE A 149 3.66 -7.00 11.47
N ARG A 150 3.91 -5.71 11.66
CA ARG A 150 5.24 -5.12 11.69
C ARG A 150 6.11 -5.80 12.76
N ALA A 151 7.36 -6.06 12.43
CA ALA A 151 8.27 -6.78 13.32
C ALA A 151 8.49 -6.08 14.67
N ASP A 152 8.46 -4.74 14.70
CA ASP A 152 8.57 -3.91 15.90
C ASP A 152 7.31 -3.94 16.78
N LYS A 153 6.16 -4.37 16.23
CA LYS A 153 4.85 -4.43 16.90
C LYS A 153 4.34 -5.86 17.12
N ASN A 154 5.13 -6.86 16.77
CA ASN A 154 4.70 -8.28 16.81
C ASN A 154 4.65 -8.87 18.24
N LYS A 155 4.97 -8.08 19.26
CA LYS A 155 4.85 -8.46 20.67
C LYS A 155 4.24 -7.28 21.42
N GLY A 156 3.09 -7.49 22.04
CA GLY A 156 2.42 -6.44 22.79
C GLY A 156 1.05 -6.87 23.28
N TYR A 157 0.48 -6.02 24.07
CA TYR A 157 -0.91 -6.15 24.53
C TYR A 157 -1.70 -4.99 23.96
N PHE A 158 -2.86 -5.25 23.42
CA PHE A 158 -3.79 -4.17 23.15
C PHE A 158 -5.14 -4.44 23.83
N ALA A 159 -5.72 -3.38 24.36
CA ALA A 159 -7.02 -3.42 24.98
C ALA A 159 -7.89 -2.29 24.44
N ARG A 160 -9.14 -2.57 24.20
CA ARG A 160 -10.15 -1.60 23.77
C ARG A 160 -11.31 -1.64 24.76
N GLY A 161 -11.61 -0.49 25.36
CA GLY A 161 -12.80 -0.29 26.19
C GLY A 161 -13.79 0.62 25.46
N THR A 162 -15.05 0.25 25.45
CA THR A 162 -16.15 1.09 24.96
C THR A 162 -17.20 1.20 26.04
N VAL A 163 -17.59 2.42 26.39
CA VAL A 163 -18.68 2.70 27.32
C VAL A 163 -19.68 3.60 26.60
N GLY A 164 -20.92 3.19 26.58
CA GLY A 164 -22.03 3.94 26.00
C GLY A 164 -23.17 4.09 27.00
N GLY A 165 -23.77 5.29 27.07
CA GLY A 165 -24.99 5.57 27.83
C GLY A 165 -26.10 6.02 26.90
N GLY A 166 -27.34 5.58 27.15
CA GLY A 166 -28.53 5.98 26.42
C GLY A 166 -29.59 6.52 27.39
N ASP A 167 -30.68 7.07 26.86
CA ASP A 167 -31.82 7.47 27.67
C ASP A 167 -32.52 6.22 28.24
N LYS A 168 -33.33 6.38 29.28
CA LYS A 168 -34.02 5.30 29.97
C LYS A 168 -33.14 4.24 30.61
N GLU A 169 -32.07 4.68 31.34
CA GLU A 169 -31.20 3.82 32.13
C GLU A 169 -30.49 2.71 31.30
N ARG A 170 -30.29 2.94 30.02
CA ARG A 170 -29.53 2.02 29.16
C ARG A 170 -28.07 2.34 29.22
N TYR A 171 -27.26 1.36 29.53
CA TYR A 171 -25.81 1.45 29.47
C TYR A 171 -25.20 0.23 28.77
N GLN A 172 -24.10 0.44 28.12
CA GLN A 172 -23.32 -0.60 27.49
C GLN A 172 -21.85 -0.39 27.84
N ALA A 173 -21.19 -1.45 28.24
CA ALA A 173 -19.74 -1.46 28.39
C ALA A 173 -19.18 -2.71 27.73
N SER A 174 -18.10 -2.56 26.98
CA SER A 174 -17.34 -3.68 26.42
C SER A 174 -15.85 -3.46 26.61
N LEU A 175 -15.12 -4.53 26.90
CA LEU A 175 -13.68 -4.54 27.01
C LEU A 175 -13.15 -5.72 26.21
N THR A 176 -12.27 -5.45 25.27
CA THR A 176 -11.55 -6.46 24.50
C THR A 176 -10.06 -6.29 24.76
N ALA A 177 -9.37 -7.36 25.11
CA ALA A 177 -7.93 -7.38 25.30
C ALA A 177 -7.34 -8.59 24.56
N ASN A 178 -6.21 -8.37 23.90
CA ASN A 178 -5.48 -9.41 23.18
C ASN A 178 -3.97 -9.29 23.48
N THR A 179 -3.26 -10.42 23.42
CA THR A 179 -1.83 -10.53 23.68
C THR A 179 -1.10 -11.14 22.52
#